data_bca2e8e3b10ab83a81e778780bc16328
#
_entry.id   bca2e8e3b10ab83a81e778780bc16328
#
_cell.length_a   1.000
_cell.length_b   1.000
_cell.length_c   1.000
_cell.angle_alpha   90.00
_cell.angle_beta   90.00
_cell.angle_gamma   90.00
#
_symmetry.space_group_name_H-M   'P 1'
#
loop_
_entity.id
_entity.type
_entity.pdbx_description
1 polymer ?
#
loop_
_entity_poly.entity_id
_entity_poly.type
_entity_poly.pdbx_seq_one_letter_code
_entity_poly.pdbx_strand_id
1 'polypeptide(L)'
;MKDVLDLIAKTPGLAKMNSDIVSNRGYYKSLFEEARAASAPRRAIDKSLAWLDRANRVIPGSSQTFSKGSNQHVRGVAPMFLAKGKGCRVWDVDGNEYIDYIQGLLPNILGYANEEVNAAVSEQLAQGHSFSLPHPLEVDLAERLTRLIPCAEKVRFGKNGSDATSGAVRAARAYTGRDRIACCGYHGWQDWYIGSTTRKAGVPEAVRALTHPFAYNDLGSLQKLLTEHKGEFAAVIMEPVNFWPPAAGFLEGARNLAHEHGALLIFDEICCGFHFGLGGAQKRFGVTPDMACFGKAMGNGFPIACVVGKADLMKVFEDIFFSFTFGGEVASMAAAMNGSTSVYG
;
A
#
# COMPACT_ATOMS: atom_id res chain seq x y z
N MET A 1 3.54 -19.54 18.97
CA MET A 1 3.45 -20.77 18.14
C MET A 1 2.17 -21.56 18.43
N LYS A 2 1.78 -21.79 19.70
CA LYS A 2 0.54 -22.47 20.06
C LYS A 2 -0.71 -21.74 19.52
N ASP A 3 -0.78 -20.42 19.67
CA ASP A 3 -1.90 -19.58 19.22
C ASP A 3 -2.06 -19.57 17.69
N VAL A 4 -0.96 -19.69 16.94
CA VAL A 4 -0.99 -19.78 15.45
C VAL A 4 -1.52 -21.14 15.01
N LEU A 5 -1.15 -22.21 15.70
CA LEU A 5 -1.65 -23.56 15.41
C LEU A 5 -3.15 -23.70 15.76
N ASP A 6 -3.60 -23.05 16.84
CA ASP A 6 -5.01 -22.98 17.22
C ASP A 6 -5.85 -22.17 16.21
N LEU A 7 -5.28 -21.10 15.64
CA LEU A 7 -5.92 -20.32 14.58
C LEU A 7 -6.03 -21.12 13.28
N ILE A 8 -4.97 -21.83 12.89
CA ILE A 8 -4.95 -22.71 11.71
C ILE A 8 -6.02 -23.81 11.84
N ALA A 9 -6.10 -24.43 13.02
CA ALA A 9 -7.07 -25.50 13.28
C ALA A 9 -8.54 -25.04 13.22
N LYS A 10 -8.83 -23.76 13.50
CA LYS A 10 -10.17 -23.17 13.49
C LYS A 10 -10.59 -22.60 12.13
N THR A 11 -9.69 -22.54 11.14
CA THR A 11 -9.97 -22.00 9.81
C THR A 11 -10.07 -23.16 8.81
N PRO A 12 -11.26 -23.51 8.28
CA PRO A 12 -11.45 -24.71 7.48
C PRO A 12 -10.51 -24.88 6.27
N GLY A 13 -10.21 -23.79 5.56
CA GLY A 13 -9.27 -23.79 4.42
C GLY A 13 -7.81 -24.03 4.84
N LEU A 14 -7.39 -23.45 5.96
CA LEU A 14 -6.03 -23.63 6.52
C LEU A 14 -5.87 -25.00 7.19
N ALA A 15 -6.92 -25.53 7.79
CA ALA A 15 -6.92 -26.88 8.36
C ALA A 15 -6.73 -27.95 7.28
N LYS A 16 -7.40 -27.80 6.12
CA LYS A 16 -7.21 -28.69 4.97
C LYS A 16 -5.79 -28.62 4.41
N MET A 17 -5.27 -27.42 4.22
CA MET A 17 -3.89 -27.20 3.74
C MET A 17 -2.85 -27.78 4.70
N ASN A 18 -3.05 -27.64 6.01
CA ASN A 18 -2.18 -28.23 7.02
C ASN A 18 -2.25 -29.77 7.03
N SER A 19 -3.46 -30.33 6.85
CA SER A 19 -3.66 -31.78 6.70
C SER A 19 -2.92 -32.32 5.45
N ASP A 20 -3.02 -31.59 4.33
CA ASP A 20 -2.36 -31.98 3.08
C ASP A 20 -0.82 -31.89 3.21
N ILE A 21 -0.29 -30.90 3.92
CA ILE A 21 1.15 -30.78 4.21
C ILE A 21 1.61 -31.88 5.17
N VAL A 22 0.85 -32.19 6.21
CA VAL A 22 1.20 -33.22 7.20
C VAL A 22 1.12 -34.62 6.59
N SER A 23 0.10 -34.92 5.81
CA SER A 23 -0.08 -36.21 5.12
C SER A 23 0.97 -36.47 4.04
N ASN A 24 1.47 -35.39 3.41
CA ASN A 24 2.51 -35.45 2.37
C ASN A 24 3.93 -35.11 2.91
N ARG A 25 4.15 -35.18 4.22
CA ARG A 25 5.44 -34.84 4.86
C ARG A 25 6.63 -35.56 4.25
N GLY A 26 6.48 -36.81 3.84
CA GLY A 26 7.50 -37.61 3.14
C GLY A 26 7.84 -37.02 1.75
N TYR A 27 6.82 -36.64 0.98
CA TYR A 27 6.99 -36.00 -0.32
C TYR A 27 7.70 -34.63 -0.23
N TYR A 28 7.26 -33.77 0.69
CA TYR A 28 7.96 -32.49 0.90
C TYR A 28 9.37 -32.67 1.41
N LYS A 29 9.63 -33.69 2.26
CA LYS A 29 10.97 -33.99 2.71
C LYS A 29 11.87 -34.45 1.53
N SER A 30 11.38 -35.31 0.63
CA SER A 30 12.12 -35.70 -0.57
C SER A 30 12.39 -34.54 -1.51
N LEU A 31 11.39 -33.66 -1.74
CA LEU A 31 11.57 -32.43 -2.53
C LEU A 31 12.64 -31.50 -1.93
N PHE A 32 12.67 -31.35 -0.60
CA PHE A 32 13.72 -30.58 0.08
C PHE A 32 15.08 -31.23 -0.04
N GLU A 33 15.16 -32.56 0.04
CA GLU A 33 16.42 -33.31 -0.12
C GLU A 33 16.92 -33.27 -1.57
N GLU A 34 16.04 -33.43 -2.56
CA GLU A 34 16.32 -33.25 -3.99
C GLU A 34 16.74 -31.82 -4.32
N ALA A 35 16.02 -30.83 -3.84
CA ALA A 35 16.36 -29.41 -4.00
C ALA A 35 17.72 -29.08 -3.33
N ARG A 36 18.03 -29.72 -2.19
CA ARG A 36 19.30 -29.57 -1.49
C ARG A 36 20.44 -30.29 -2.22
N ALA A 37 20.18 -31.43 -2.84
CA ALA A 37 21.14 -32.17 -3.65
C ALA A 37 21.40 -31.52 -5.02
N ALA A 38 20.35 -30.91 -5.60
CA ALA A 38 20.40 -30.13 -6.84
C ALA A 38 20.85 -28.69 -6.59
N SER A 39 21.19 -28.32 -5.35
CA SER A 39 21.49 -26.91 -5.01
C SER A 39 22.70 -26.44 -5.81
N ALA A 40 22.45 -25.46 -6.70
CA ALA A 40 23.48 -24.59 -7.20
C ALA A 40 24.37 -24.10 -6.03
N PRO A 41 25.66 -23.90 -6.23
CA PRO A 41 26.56 -23.44 -5.17
C PRO A 41 25.94 -22.20 -4.52
N ARG A 42 25.95 -22.16 -3.17
CA ARG A 42 25.44 -21.01 -2.43
C ARG A 42 26.07 -19.75 -2.98
N ARG A 43 25.23 -18.77 -3.33
CA ARG A 43 25.70 -17.47 -3.77
C ARG A 43 26.50 -16.82 -2.64
N ALA A 44 27.66 -16.26 -2.95
CA ALA A 44 28.41 -15.46 -2.00
C ALA A 44 27.60 -14.19 -1.65
N ILE A 45 27.49 -13.89 -0.36
CA ILE A 45 26.79 -12.72 0.17
C ILE A 45 27.63 -11.99 1.23
N ASP A 46 28.95 -12.11 1.13
CA ASP A 46 29.88 -11.57 2.14
C ASP A 46 29.81 -10.05 2.23
N LYS A 47 29.68 -9.35 1.10
CA LYS A 47 29.47 -7.90 1.07
C LYS A 47 28.14 -7.52 1.68
N SER A 48 27.06 -8.25 1.37
CA SER A 48 25.75 -8.06 1.99
C SER A 48 25.81 -8.15 3.51
N LEU A 49 26.55 -9.13 4.06
CA LEU A 49 26.75 -9.28 5.50
C LEU A 49 27.57 -8.12 6.09
N ALA A 50 28.64 -7.71 5.42
CA ALA A 50 29.44 -6.55 5.85
C ALA A 50 28.63 -5.24 5.84
N TRP A 51 27.75 -5.04 4.84
CA TRP A 51 26.83 -3.92 4.82
C TRP A 51 25.80 -3.99 5.94
N LEU A 52 25.29 -5.18 6.26
CA LEU A 52 24.35 -5.37 7.37
C LEU A 52 25.00 -4.99 8.71
N ASP A 53 26.25 -5.37 8.96
CA ASP A 53 26.99 -4.98 10.16
C ASP A 53 27.16 -3.47 10.26
N ARG A 54 27.43 -2.79 9.14
CA ARG A 54 27.51 -1.33 9.10
C ARG A 54 26.16 -0.68 9.37
N ALA A 55 25.08 -1.18 8.72
CA ALA A 55 23.74 -0.66 8.91
C ALA A 55 23.25 -0.78 10.35
N ASN A 56 23.52 -1.91 11.01
CA ASN A 56 23.13 -2.13 12.40
C ASN A 56 23.75 -1.11 13.38
N ARG A 57 24.89 -0.51 13.03
CA ARG A 57 25.53 0.52 13.85
C ARG A 57 24.88 1.90 13.74
N VAL A 58 24.19 2.19 12.62
CA VAL A 58 23.73 3.55 12.30
C VAL A 58 22.24 3.65 11.97
N ILE A 59 21.59 2.52 11.70
CA ILE A 59 20.16 2.46 11.30
C ILE A 59 19.42 1.50 12.23
N PRO A 60 18.49 1.98 13.06
CA PRO A 60 17.64 1.09 13.86
C PRO A 60 16.89 0.10 12.98
N GLY A 61 17.07 -1.22 13.21
CA GLY A 61 16.49 -2.27 12.40
C GLY A 61 17.14 -2.49 11.02
N SER A 62 18.32 -1.88 10.78
CA SER A 62 19.13 -2.01 9.56
C SER A 62 18.47 -1.58 8.25
N SER A 63 17.25 -1.04 8.30
CA SER A 63 16.48 -0.61 7.13
C SER A 63 15.48 0.48 7.51
N GLN A 64 15.15 1.38 6.57
CA GLN A 64 14.13 2.41 6.77
C GLN A 64 12.70 1.84 6.69
N THR A 65 12.53 0.65 6.11
CA THR A 65 11.22 0.01 5.94
C THR A 65 11.25 -1.39 6.57
N PHE A 66 10.36 -1.67 7.53
CA PHE A 66 10.31 -2.97 8.21
C PHE A 66 10.26 -4.15 7.24
N SER A 67 9.42 -4.07 6.20
CA SER A 67 9.27 -5.13 5.20
C SER A 67 10.52 -5.36 4.33
N LYS A 68 11.50 -4.43 4.36
CA LYS A 68 12.80 -4.55 3.67
C LYS A 68 13.93 -4.91 4.64
N GLY A 69 13.63 -5.03 5.93
CA GLY A 69 14.62 -5.32 6.96
C GLY A 69 15.16 -6.75 6.91
N SER A 70 16.37 -6.94 7.40
CA SER A 70 17.08 -8.23 7.39
C SER A 70 16.35 -9.37 8.13
N ASN A 71 15.42 -9.02 9.03
CA ASN A 71 14.59 -9.97 9.77
C ASN A 71 13.41 -10.54 8.96
N GLN A 72 13.16 -10.01 7.76
CA GLN A 72 12.13 -10.52 6.83
C GLN A 72 12.69 -11.54 5.83
N HIS A 73 14.00 -11.77 5.84
CA HIS A 73 14.71 -12.63 4.89
C HIS A 73 15.51 -13.71 5.61
N VAL A 74 15.80 -14.79 4.89
CA VAL A 74 16.58 -15.91 5.44
C VAL A 74 18.06 -15.49 5.52
N ARG A 75 18.55 -15.28 6.74
CA ARG A 75 19.94 -14.89 6.99
C ARG A 75 20.91 -15.95 6.45
N GLY A 76 22.01 -15.49 5.84
CA GLY A 76 23.04 -16.35 5.26
C GLY A 76 22.65 -17.03 3.94
N VAL A 77 21.46 -16.74 3.40
CA VAL A 77 20.95 -17.25 2.12
C VAL A 77 20.47 -16.13 1.22
N ALA A 78 19.59 -15.27 1.73
CA ALA A 78 19.05 -14.14 0.97
C ALA A 78 20.02 -12.93 1.00
N PRO A 79 20.07 -12.14 -0.09
CA PRO A 79 20.78 -10.86 -0.08
C PRO A 79 20.11 -9.91 0.91
N MET A 80 20.91 -9.06 1.56
CA MET A 80 20.41 -8.04 2.49
C MET A 80 20.38 -6.64 1.86
N PHE A 81 21.15 -6.42 0.77
CA PHE A 81 21.24 -5.13 0.08
C PHE A 81 21.27 -5.32 -1.43
N LEU A 82 20.40 -4.57 -2.12
CA LEU A 82 20.37 -4.49 -3.58
C LEU A 82 21.10 -3.23 -4.04
N ALA A 83 21.89 -3.34 -5.12
CA ALA A 83 22.69 -2.24 -5.67
C ALA A 83 22.07 -1.62 -6.92
N LYS A 84 21.37 -2.40 -7.74
CA LYS A 84 20.73 -1.92 -8.96
C LYS A 84 19.55 -2.80 -9.37
N GLY A 85 18.70 -2.25 -10.25
CA GLY A 85 17.61 -2.97 -10.89
C GLY A 85 17.43 -2.54 -12.34
N LYS A 86 16.95 -3.45 -13.20
CA LYS A 86 16.49 -3.15 -14.55
C LYS A 86 15.38 -4.13 -14.95
N GLY A 87 14.24 -3.62 -15.40
CA GLY A 87 13.07 -4.45 -15.68
C GLY A 87 12.65 -5.22 -14.44
N CYS A 88 12.48 -6.53 -14.53
CA CYS A 88 12.15 -7.40 -13.38
C CYS A 88 13.39 -7.92 -12.61
N ARG A 89 14.60 -7.53 -12.99
CA ARG A 89 15.84 -8.06 -12.43
C ARG A 89 16.49 -7.07 -11.48
N VAL A 90 17.08 -7.60 -10.41
CA VAL A 90 17.86 -6.83 -9.44
C VAL A 90 19.21 -7.53 -9.19
N TRP A 91 20.19 -6.76 -8.79
CA TRP A 91 21.50 -7.25 -8.41
C TRP A 91 21.83 -6.81 -6.98
N ASP A 92 22.29 -7.74 -6.17
CA ASP A 92 22.80 -7.42 -4.85
C ASP A 92 24.18 -6.75 -4.90
N VAL A 93 24.68 -6.35 -3.73
CA VAL A 93 26.01 -5.72 -3.60
C VAL A 93 27.17 -6.69 -3.84
N ASP A 94 26.91 -7.99 -3.84
CA ASP A 94 27.85 -9.04 -4.19
C ASP A 94 27.91 -9.33 -5.70
N GLY A 95 26.94 -8.78 -6.47
CA GLY A 95 26.83 -8.92 -7.91
C GLY A 95 25.93 -10.07 -8.37
N ASN A 96 25.26 -10.74 -7.46
CA ASN A 96 24.33 -11.81 -7.80
C ASN A 96 23.04 -11.22 -8.39
N GLU A 97 22.55 -11.84 -9.46
CA GLU A 97 21.30 -11.47 -10.12
C GLU A 97 20.12 -12.27 -9.59
N TYR A 98 18.97 -11.58 -9.44
CA TYR A 98 17.68 -12.14 -9.00
C TYR A 98 16.54 -11.59 -9.86
N ILE A 99 15.44 -12.36 -9.95
CA ILE A 99 14.16 -11.84 -10.39
C ILE A 99 13.42 -11.33 -9.16
N ASP A 100 13.01 -10.05 -9.16
CA ASP A 100 12.29 -9.44 -8.04
C ASP A 100 10.78 -9.52 -8.25
N TYR A 101 10.14 -10.49 -7.60
CA TYR A 101 8.68 -10.61 -7.57
C TYR A 101 7.99 -9.62 -6.63
N ILE A 102 8.75 -8.92 -5.79
CA ILE A 102 8.22 -7.94 -4.82
C ILE A 102 8.14 -6.54 -5.43
N GLN A 103 8.94 -6.27 -6.47
CA GLN A 103 8.96 -5.00 -7.20
C GLN A 103 9.13 -3.78 -6.28
N GLY A 104 10.02 -3.90 -5.28
CA GLY A 104 10.28 -2.84 -4.30
C GLY A 104 9.13 -2.56 -3.33
N LEU A 105 8.21 -3.48 -3.09
CA LEU A 105 6.91 -3.41 -2.42
C LEU A 105 5.81 -2.81 -3.32
N LEU A 106 5.72 -3.31 -4.56
CA LEU A 106 4.70 -3.04 -5.59
C LEU A 106 4.80 -1.68 -6.35
N PRO A 107 5.75 -0.75 -6.10
CA PRO A 107 5.74 0.48 -6.88
C PRO A 107 6.27 0.32 -8.30
N ASN A 108 7.18 -0.61 -8.60
CA ASN A 108 7.87 -0.70 -9.88
C ASN A 108 7.08 -1.52 -10.92
N ILE A 109 5.83 -1.13 -11.19
CA ILE A 109 4.93 -1.88 -12.08
C ILE A 109 5.45 -1.97 -13.53
N LEU A 110 6.16 -0.96 -14.02
CA LEU A 110 6.80 -0.93 -15.33
C LEU A 110 8.23 -1.50 -15.31
N GLY A 111 8.66 -2.02 -14.17
CA GLY A 111 10.01 -2.50 -13.92
C GLY A 111 10.96 -1.41 -13.45
N TYR A 112 12.11 -1.86 -12.95
CA TYR A 112 13.21 -0.99 -12.52
C TYR A 112 13.85 -0.26 -13.70
N ALA A 113 14.31 0.96 -13.44
CA ALA A 113 15.02 1.80 -14.41
C ALA A 113 14.31 1.89 -15.77
N ASN A 114 12.98 2.08 -15.74
CA ASN A 114 12.20 2.30 -16.95
C ASN A 114 12.70 3.55 -17.67
N GLU A 115 13.00 3.42 -18.97
CA GLU A 115 13.72 4.45 -19.74
C GLU A 115 12.84 5.69 -19.98
N GLU A 116 11.56 5.52 -20.26
CA GLU A 116 10.62 6.63 -20.50
C GLU A 116 10.39 7.44 -19.22
N VAL A 117 10.15 6.76 -18.11
CA VAL A 117 9.99 7.40 -16.80
C VAL A 117 11.26 8.15 -16.40
N ASN A 118 12.42 7.52 -16.54
CA ASN A 118 13.69 8.14 -16.20
C ASN A 118 14.02 9.34 -17.08
N ALA A 119 13.71 9.29 -18.38
CA ALA A 119 13.91 10.40 -19.31
C ALA A 119 13.05 11.61 -18.90
N ALA A 120 11.75 11.42 -18.63
CA ALA A 120 10.86 12.48 -18.22
C ALA A 120 11.28 13.12 -16.89
N VAL A 121 11.71 12.30 -15.93
CA VAL A 121 12.23 12.80 -14.65
C VAL A 121 13.52 13.59 -14.84
N SER A 122 14.45 13.10 -15.67
CA SER A 122 15.72 13.78 -15.94
C SER A 122 15.51 15.13 -16.63
N GLU A 123 14.58 15.21 -17.57
CA GLU A 123 14.18 16.46 -18.22
C GLU A 123 13.62 17.47 -17.21
N GLN A 124 12.72 17.03 -16.32
CA GLN A 124 12.15 17.88 -15.28
C GLN A 124 13.20 18.34 -14.27
N LEU A 125 14.12 17.47 -13.87
CA LEU A 125 15.21 17.84 -12.97
C LEU A 125 16.11 18.94 -13.53
N ALA A 126 16.34 18.95 -14.85
CA ALA A 126 17.11 20.01 -15.50
C ALA A 126 16.42 21.38 -15.47
N GLN A 127 15.11 21.41 -15.27
CA GLN A 127 14.30 22.64 -15.15
C GLN A 127 13.99 23.04 -13.69
N GLY A 128 14.34 22.19 -12.72
CA GLY A 128 13.99 22.33 -11.32
C GLY A 128 12.82 21.41 -10.92
N HIS A 129 12.64 21.17 -9.60
CA HIS A 129 11.66 20.17 -9.15
C HIS A 129 10.89 20.54 -7.88
N SER A 130 11.32 21.59 -7.16
CA SER A 130 10.61 22.11 -5.97
C SER A 130 10.52 23.63 -6.07
N PHE A 131 9.34 24.13 -6.36
CA PHE A 131 9.13 25.56 -6.65
C PHE A 131 8.40 26.25 -5.50
N SER A 132 8.53 27.59 -5.45
CA SER A 132 7.82 28.41 -4.46
C SER A 132 6.36 28.66 -4.79
N LEU A 133 5.94 28.32 -6.01
CA LEU A 133 4.56 28.42 -6.52
C LEU A 133 4.16 27.07 -7.14
N PRO A 134 2.85 26.82 -7.29
CA PRO A 134 2.36 25.62 -7.99
C PRO A 134 2.91 25.52 -9.42
N HIS A 135 3.15 24.30 -9.86
CA HIS A 135 3.66 24.01 -11.20
C HIS A 135 2.52 23.45 -12.09
N PRO A 136 2.50 23.73 -13.42
CA PRO A 136 1.48 23.22 -14.34
C PRO A 136 1.27 21.70 -14.29
N LEU A 137 2.32 20.91 -14.07
CA LEU A 137 2.21 19.44 -13.92
C LEU A 137 1.28 19.00 -12.78
N GLU A 138 1.05 19.83 -11.75
CA GLU A 138 0.06 19.53 -10.72
C GLU A 138 -1.35 19.49 -11.32
N VAL A 139 -1.63 20.44 -12.22
CA VAL A 139 -2.93 20.53 -12.90
C VAL A 139 -3.06 19.40 -13.93
N ASP A 140 -2.07 19.21 -14.79
CA ASP A 140 -2.10 18.21 -15.85
C ASP A 140 -2.28 16.79 -15.29
N LEU A 141 -1.56 16.45 -14.21
CA LEU A 141 -1.70 15.15 -13.56
C LEU A 141 -3.06 15.02 -12.85
N ALA A 142 -3.55 16.07 -12.19
CA ALA A 142 -4.87 16.05 -11.56
C ALA A 142 -5.96 15.82 -12.60
N GLU A 143 -5.96 16.54 -13.73
CA GLU A 143 -6.91 16.34 -14.82
C GLU A 143 -6.83 14.94 -15.42
N ARG A 144 -5.62 14.37 -15.54
CA ARG A 144 -5.46 12.99 -16.01
C ARG A 144 -6.11 12.00 -15.04
N LEU A 145 -5.87 12.14 -13.73
CA LEU A 145 -6.43 11.26 -12.72
C LEU A 145 -7.96 11.37 -12.65
N THR A 146 -8.53 12.57 -12.82
CA THR A 146 -10.00 12.72 -12.85
C THR A 146 -10.64 12.07 -14.07
N ARG A 147 -9.92 11.93 -15.19
CA ARG A 147 -10.40 11.16 -16.34
C ARG A 147 -10.29 9.65 -16.19
N LEU A 148 -9.31 9.18 -15.42
CA LEU A 148 -8.99 7.75 -15.28
C LEU A 148 -9.77 7.06 -14.16
N ILE A 149 -9.92 7.73 -13.02
CA ILE A 149 -10.40 7.15 -11.76
C ILE A 149 -11.89 7.48 -11.56
N PRO A 150 -12.79 6.49 -11.44
CA PRO A 150 -14.24 6.72 -11.40
C PRO A 150 -14.74 7.67 -10.31
N CYS A 151 -14.17 7.64 -9.09
CA CYS A 151 -14.59 8.53 -8.01
C CYS A 151 -13.92 9.91 -8.04
N ALA A 152 -12.95 10.13 -8.93
CA ALA A 152 -12.11 11.32 -8.90
C ALA A 152 -12.76 12.51 -9.62
N GLU A 153 -13.31 13.46 -8.88
CA GLU A 153 -13.70 14.78 -9.39
C GLU A 153 -12.67 15.85 -9.03
N LYS A 154 -11.95 15.66 -7.91
CA LYS A 154 -10.80 16.49 -7.48
C LYS A 154 -9.71 15.61 -6.91
N VAL A 155 -8.48 16.15 -6.90
CA VAL A 155 -7.25 15.47 -6.48
C VAL A 155 -6.49 16.32 -5.47
N ARG A 156 -5.89 15.68 -4.47
CA ARG A 156 -4.92 16.28 -3.56
C ARG A 156 -3.69 15.40 -3.44
N PHE A 157 -2.52 15.91 -3.81
CA PHE A 157 -1.28 15.12 -3.83
C PHE A 157 -0.62 15.03 -2.45
N GLY A 158 0.05 13.91 -2.23
CA GLY A 158 0.93 13.57 -1.13
C GLY A 158 2.20 12.88 -1.63
N LYS A 159 3.04 12.42 -0.71
CA LYS A 159 4.28 11.70 -1.06
C LYS A 159 4.22 10.22 -0.70
N ASN A 160 3.58 9.89 0.39
CA ASN A 160 3.45 8.52 0.86
C ASN A 160 1.98 8.09 0.90
N GLY A 161 1.73 6.78 0.83
CA GLY A 161 0.40 6.25 1.06
C GLY A 161 -0.18 6.65 2.42
N SER A 162 0.66 6.73 3.44
CA SER A 162 0.25 7.19 4.78
C SER A 162 -0.22 8.65 4.81
N ASP A 163 0.34 9.52 3.96
CA ASP A 163 -0.14 10.91 3.83
C ASP A 163 -1.56 10.89 3.26
N ALA A 164 -1.76 10.15 2.16
CA ALA A 164 -3.04 10.06 1.48
C ALA A 164 -4.13 9.48 2.40
N THR A 165 -3.88 8.34 3.05
CA THR A 165 -4.87 7.71 3.95
C THR A 165 -5.18 8.59 5.16
N SER A 166 -4.18 9.27 5.73
CA SER A 166 -4.40 10.22 6.84
C SER A 166 -5.17 11.46 6.39
N GLY A 167 -4.87 11.97 5.19
CA GLY A 167 -5.61 13.07 4.57
C GLY A 167 -7.08 12.71 4.34
N ALA A 168 -7.34 11.54 3.77
CA ALA A 168 -8.70 11.05 3.53
C ALA A 168 -9.50 10.85 4.83
N VAL A 169 -8.89 10.26 5.86
CA VAL A 169 -9.52 10.10 7.18
C VAL A 169 -9.81 11.44 7.84
N ARG A 170 -8.87 12.40 7.77
CA ARG A 170 -9.07 13.75 8.31
C ARG A 170 -10.20 14.47 7.57
N ALA A 171 -10.25 14.35 6.25
CA ALA A 171 -11.32 14.93 5.44
C ALA A 171 -12.68 14.31 5.78
N ALA A 172 -12.75 12.98 5.95
CA ALA A 172 -13.97 12.30 6.34
C ALA A 172 -14.49 12.78 7.71
N ARG A 173 -13.60 12.91 8.70
CA ARG A 173 -13.94 13.45 10.03
C ARG A 173 -14.47 14.88 9.95
N ALA A 174 -13.78 15.75 9.22
CA ALA A 174 -14.19 17.14 9.07
C ALA A 174 -15.54 17.27 8.32
N TYR A 175 -15.75 16.47 7.28
CA TYR A 175 -16.98 16.47 6.49
C TYR A 175 -18.20 15.96 7.28
N THR A 176 -18.03 14.88 8.04
CA THR A 176 -19.14 14.24 8.76
C THR A 176 -19.36 14.78 10.18
N GLY A 177 -18.39 15.49 10.76
CA GLY A 177 -18.38 15.89 12.17
C GLY A 177 -18.26 14.70 13.14
N ARG A 178 -17.74 13.55 12.69
CA ARG A 178 -17.63 12.31 13.47
C ARG A 178 -16.16 11.89 13.58
N ASP A 179 -15.83 11.06 14.60
CA ASP A 179 -14.45 10.75 14.93
C ASP A 179 -14.01 9.32 14.60
N ARG A 180 -14.93 8.33 14.70
CA ARG A 180 -14.58 6.92 14.57
C ARG A 180 -14.33 6.50 13.12
N ILE A 181 -13.41 5.55 12.95
CA ILE A 181 -13.06 4.95 11.66
C ILE A 181 -13.19 3.43 11.77
N ALA A 182 -13.96 2.81 10.89
CA ALA A 182 -13.91 1.38 10.65
C ALA A 182 -12.84 1.09 9.59
N CYS A 183 -11.90 0.17 9.85
CA CYS A 183 -10.80 -0.08 8.92
C CYS A 183 -10.62 -1.57 8.60
N CYS A 184 -10.22 -1.87 7.36
CA CYS A 184 -9.89 -3.23 6.93
C CYS A 184 -8.71 -3.22 5.96
N GLY A 185 -7.61 -3.82 6.34
CA GLY A 185 -6.37 -3.84 5.58
C GLY A 185 -5.24 -3.07 6.25
N TYR A 186 -4.21 -2.71 5.49
CA TYR A 186 -3.05 -1.94 5.94
C TYR A 186 -3.12 -0.50 5.39
N HIS A 187 -3.07 0.49 6.28
CA HIS A 187 -3.29 1.90 5.90
C HIS A 187 -2.14 2.84 6.29
N GLY A 188 -0.95 2.31 6.49
CA GLY A 188 0.25 3.10 6.74
C GLY A 188 0.70 3.09 8.21
N TRP A 189 1.58 4.04 8.57
CA TRP A 189 2.25 4.08 9.88
C TRP A 189 1.72 5.16 10.83
N GLN A 190 0.83 6.02 10.37
CA GLN A 190 0.29 7.13 11.17
C GLN A 190 -0.54 6.62 12.35
N ASP A 191 -0.54 7.37 13.44
CA ASP A 191 -1.12 7.00 14.73
C ASP A 191 -2.57 6.51 14.64
N TRP A 192 -3.39 7.17 13.80
CA TRP A 192 -4.80 6.84 13.65
C TRP A 192 -5.02 5.39 13.23
N TYR A 193 -4.11 4.82 12.42
CA TYR A 193 -4.20 3.44 11.93
C TYR A 193 -3.31 2.48 12.74
N ILE A 194 -2.01 2.80 12.90
CA ILE A 194 -1.05 1.87 13.52
C ILE A 194 -1.43 1.56 14.98
N GLY A 195 -2.14 2.49 15.62
CA GLY A 195 -2.68 2.33 16.96
C GLY A 195 -3.68 1.18 17.12
N SER A 196 -4.35 0.74 16.03
CA SER A 196 -5.26 -0.40 16.00
C SER A 196 -4.56 -1.75 15.82
N THR A 197 -3.24 -1.76 15.65
CA THR A 197 -2.43 -2.96 15.37
C THR A 197 -1.61 -3.42 16.58
N THR A 198 -0.87 -4.51 16.42
CA THR A 198 0.09 -4.99 17.44
C THR A 198 1.31 -4.07 17.60
N ARG A 199 1.55 -3.13 16.66
CA ARG A 199 2.69 -2.19 16.67
C ARG A 199 2.31 -0.80 17.19
N LYS A 200 1.46 -0.74 18.19
CA LYS A 200 0.87 0.47 18.77
C LYS A 200 1.72 1.21 19.80
N ALA A 201 2.96 0.80 20.02
CA ALA A 201 3.83 1.45 21.00
C ALA A 201 3.99 2.96 20.68
N GLY A 202 3.79 3.80 21.68
CA GLY A 202 3.86 5.27 21.56
C GLY A 202 2.56 5.94 21.10
N VAL A 203 1.53 5.21 20.67
CA VAL A 203 0.24 5.78 20.29
C VAL A 203 -0.66 5.93 21.53
N PRO A 204 -1.18 7.15 21.84
CA PRO A 204 -2.06 7.38 22.98
C PRO A 204 -3.36 6.56 22.90
N GLU A 205 -3.89 6.14 24.07
CA GLU A 205 -5.14 5.37 24.13
C GLU A 205 -6.31 6.11 23.48
N ALA A 206 -6.43 7.41 23.70
CA ALA A 206 -7.49 8.22 23.12
C ALA A 206 -7.50 8.19 21.58
N VAL A 207 -6.32 8.08 20.93
CA VAL A 207 -6.22 7.92 19.47
C VAL A 207 -6.60 6.50 19.06
N ARG A 208 -6.11 5.50 19.81
CA ARG A 208 -6.38 4.07 19.53
C ARG A 208 -7.85 3.73 19.60
N ALA A 209 -8.59 4.34 20.55
CA ALA A 209 -10.02 4.12 20.75
C ALA A 209 -10.92 4.58 19.58
N LEU A 210 -10.37 5.34 18.63
CA LEU A 210 -11.13 5.89 17.49
C LEU A 210 -11.07 5.01 16.23
N THR A 211 -10.23 3.97 16.19
CA THR A 211 -10.09 3.12 15.00
C THR A 211 -10.43 1.67 15.31
N HIS A 212 -11.40 1.14 14.58
CA HIS A 212 -12.00 -0.17 14.82
C HIS A 212 -11.80 -1.08 13.61
N PRO A 213 -11.00 -2.16 13.72
CA PRO A 213 -10.82 -3.10 12.62
C PRO A 213 -12.04 -4.00 12.43
N PHE A 214 -12.36 -4.30 11.17
CA PHE A 214 -13.32 -5.35 10.79
C PHE A 214 -12.66 -6.36 9.84
N ALA A 215 -13.24 -7.55 9.70
CA ALA A 215 -12.65 -8.64 8.92
C ALA A 215 -12.95 -8.49 7.42
N TYR A 216 -11.94 -8.77 6.58
CA TYR A 216 -12.10 -8.79 5.13
C TYR A 216 -13.04 -9.91 4.68
N ASN A 217 -13.91 -9.64 3.72
CA ASN A 217 -14.97 -10.53 3.24
C ASN A 217 -16.02 -10.92 4.31
N ASP A 218 -16.16 -10.12 5.37
CA ASP A 218 -17.16 -10.34 6.44
C ASP A 218 -17.99 -9.06 6.70
N LEU A 219 -19.10 -8.91 5.95
CA LEU A 219 -20.05 -7.81 6.14
C LEU A 219 -20.71 -7.84 7.52
N GLY A 220 -20.85 -9.02 8.13
CA GLY A 220 -21.43 -9.14 9.48
C GLY A 220 -20.57 -8.45 10.53
N SER A 221 -19.25 -8.56 10.44
CA SER A 221 -18.32 -7.86 11.35
C SER A 221 -18.40 -6.33 11.18
N LEU A 222 -18.52 -5.82 9.93
CA LEU A 222 -18.72 -4.39 9.67
C LEU A 222 -20.07 -3.90 10.20
N GLN A 223 -21.15 -4.61 9.89
CA GLN A 223 -22.50 -4.27 10.34
C GLN A 223 -22.58 -4.19 11.86
N LYS A 224 -21.98 -5.15 12.56
CA LYS A 224 -21.91 -5.16 14.03
C LYS A 224 -21.26 -3.88 14.56
N LEU A 225 -20.08 -3.51 14.04
CA LEU A 225 -19.38 -2.28 14.45
C LEU A 225 -20.24 -1.03 14.25
N LEU A 226 -20.80 -0.88 13.05
CA LEU A 226 -21.62 0.28 12.70
C LEU A 226 -22.89 0.39 13.53
N THR A 227 -23.46 -0.75 13.95
CA THR A 227 -24.65 -0.81 14.80
C THR A 227 -24.33 -0.49 16.26
N GLU A 228 -23.24 -1.05 16.80
CA GLU A 228 -22.80 -0.83 18.18
C GLU A 228 -22.43 0.63 18.46
N HIS A 229 -21.95 1.36 17.44
CA HIS A 229 -21.58 2.78 17.53
C HIS A 229 -22.35 3.61 16.51
N LYS A 230 -23.66 3.48 16.52
CA LYS A 230 -24.56 4.12 15.56
C LYS A 230 -24.34 5.63 15.50
N GLY A 231 -24.03 6.13 14.29
CA GLY A 231 -23.85 7.57 14.02
C GLY A 231 -22.50 8.14 14.46
N GLU A 232 -21.53 7.32 14.92
CA GLU A 232 -20.23 7.78 15.39
C GLU A 232 -19.12 7.63 14.33
N PHE A 233 -19.32 6.79 13.31
CA PHE A 233 -18.32 6.55 12.28
C PHE A 233 -18.31 7.66 11.22
N ALA A 234 -17.12 8.24 10.99
CA ALA A 234 -16.85 9.17 9.89
C ALA A 234 -16.69 8.42 8.57
N ALA A 235 -15.98 7.30 8.59
CA ALA A 235 -15.72 6.51 7.40
C ALA A 235 -15.51 5.02 7.69
N VAL A 236 -15.76 4.23 6.65
CA VAL A 236 -15.24 2.89 6.45
C VAL A 236 -14.10 3.00 5.46
N ILE A 237 -12.86 2.71 5.85
CA ILE A 237 -11.68 2.65 4.97
C ILE A 237 -11.24 1.22 4.80
N MET A 238 -11.00 0.79 3.55
CA MET A 238 -10.61 -0.57 3.27
C MET A 238 -9.73 -0.69 2.02
N GLU A 239 -8.84 -1.66 1.99
CA GLU A 239 -8.25 -2.15 0.76
C GLU A 239 -9.33 -2.91 -0.02
N PRO A 240 -9.73 -2.47 -1.23
CA PRO A 240 -10.77 -3.18 -2.00
C PRO A 240 -10.31 -4.57 -2.47
N VAL A 241 -9.00 -4.76 -2.63
CA VAL A 241 -8.36 -6.06 -2.84
C VAL A 241 -7.21 -6.18 -1.85
N ASN A 242 -7.23 -7.24 -1.06
CA ASN A 242 -6.16 -7.61 -0.15
C ASN A 242 -5.39 -8.83 -0.72
N PHE A 243 -4.93 -9.77 0.10
CA PHE A 243 -4.31 -11.03 -0.33
C PHE A 243 -5.25 -11.92 -1.17
N TRP A 244 -6.57 -11.73 -1.01
CA TRP A 244 -7.60 -12.44 -1.72
C TRP A 244 -8.50 -11.46 -2.47
N PRO A 245 -9.11 -11.87 -3.59
CA PRO A 245 -10.13 -11.07 -4.24
C PRO A 245 -11.34 -10.88 -3.32
N PRO A 246 -12.10 -9.77 -3.48
CA PRO A 246 -13.34 -9.60 -2.75
C PRO A 246 -14.34 -10.67 -3.13
N ALA A 247 -15.06 -11.20 -2.14
CA ALA A 247 -16.22 -12.07 -2.37
C ALA A 247 -17.31 -11.29 -3.12
N ALA A 248 -18.14 -12.03 -3.87
CA ALA A 248 -19.25 -11.41 -4.59
C ALA A 248 -20.17 -10.61 -3.64
N GLY A 249 -20.45 -9.35 -3.97
CA GLY A 249 -21.29 -8.46 -3.16
C GLY A 249 -20.60 -7.83 -1.95
N PHE A 250 -19.34 -8.16 -1.66
CA PHE A 250 -18.65 -7.62 -0.47
C PHE A 250 -18.40 -6.12 -0.56
N LEU A 251 -17.89 -5.64 -1.69
CA LEU A 251 -17.58 -4.21 -1.85
C LEU A 251 -18.86 -3.38 -1.91
N GLU A 252 -19.89 -3.84 -2.63
CA GLU A 252 -21.21 -3.21 -2.68
C GLU A 252 -21.85 -3.18 -1.30
N GLY A 253 -21.80 -4.31 -0.58
CA GLY A 253 -22.33 -4.42 0.78
C GLY A 253 -21.63 -3.47 1.76
N ALA A 254 -20.30 -3.36 1.68
CA ALA A 254 -19.54 -2.43 2.51
C ALA A 254 -19.91 -0.97 2.22
N ARG A 255 -20.10 -0.59 0.94
CA ARG A 255 -20.58 0.73 0.55
C ARG A 255 -21.97 1.02 1.11
N ASN A 256 -22.90 0.08 0.90
CA ASN A 256 -24.28 0.26 1.34
C ASN A 256 -24.36 0.41 2.86
N LEU A 257 -23.67 -0.45 3.61
CA LEU A 257 -23.61 -0.37 5.08
C LEU A 257 -22.98 0.96 5.54
N ALA A 258 -21.90 1.43 4.93
CA ALA A 258 -21.31 2.71 5.26
C ALA A 258 -22.34 3.84 5.08
N HIS A 259 -22.98 3.91 3.92
CA HIS A 259 -23.96 4.95 3.59
C HIS A 259 -25.24 4.88 4.45
N GLU A 260 -25.77 3.68 4.74
CA GLU A 260 -26.92 3.48 5.64
C GLU A 260 -26.67 4.03 7.05
N HIS A 261 -25.41 3.97 7.51
CA HIS A 261 -25.00 4.55 8.79
C HIS A 261 -24.45 5.98 8.69
N GLY A 262 -24.51 6.59 7.51
CA GLY A 262 -24.06 7.96 7.24
C GLY A 262 -22.54 8.13 7.34
N ALA A 263 -21.77 7.06 7.17
CA ALA A 263 -20.33 7.07 7.04
C ALA A 263 -19.91 7.10 5.56
N LEU A 264 -18.73 7.65 5.27
CA LEU A 264 -18.16 7.62 3.93
C LEU A 264 -17.48 6.28 3.67
N LEU A 265 -17.47 5.82 2.42
CA LEU A 265 -16.60 4.72 1.99
C LEU A 265 -15.32 5.29 1.37
N ILE A 266 -14.17 4.84 1.86
CA ILE A 266 -12.84 5.17 1.33
C ILE A 266 -12.16 3.88 0.86
N PHE A 267 -11.75 3.83 -0.42
CA PHE A 267 -10.90 2.75 -0.90
C PHE A 267 -9.42 3.14 -0.78
N ASP A 268 -8.67 2.33 -0.04
CA ASP A 268 -7.22 2.40 -0.05
C ASP A 268 -6.69 1.57 -1.23
N GLU A 269 -6.45 2.24 -2.34
CA GLU A 269 -5.89 1.67 -3.56
C GLU A 269 -4.37 1.87 -3.66
N ILE A 270 -3.69 2.15 -2.56
CA ILE A 270 -2.23 2.31 -2.54
C ILE A 270 -1.51 1.06 -3.03
N CYS A 271 -2.03 -0.13 -2.71
CA CYS A 271 -1.46 -1.41 -3.16
C CYS A 271 -2.03 -1.90 -4.47
N CYS A 272 -3.33 -1.75 -4.71
CA CYS A 272 -4.01 -2.35 -5.85
C CYS A 272 -4.21 -1.38 -7.02
N GLY A 273 -4.15 -0.07 -6.78
CA GLY A 273 -4.29 0.96 -7.81
C GLY A 273 -3.26 0.77 -8.94
N PHE A 274 -3.71 0.93 -10.17
CA PHE A 274 -2.97 0.68 -11.41
C PHE A 274 -2.59 -0.79 -11.67
N HIS A 275 -2.53 -1.67 -10.67
CA HIS A 275 -2.31 -3.11 -10.85
C HIS A 275 -3.52 -3.81 -11.47
N PHE A 276 -4.73 -3.33 -11.23
CA PHE A 276 -5.97 -3.83 -11.85
C PHE A 276 -6.43 -3.00 -13.06
N GLY A 277 -5.52 -2.23 -13.64
CA GLY A 277 -5.77 -1.33 -14.78
C GLY A 277 -5.96 0.12 -14.38
N LEU A 278 -6.08 0.98 -15.38
CA LEU A 278 -6.37 2.40 -15.19
C LEU A 278 -7.76 2.57 -14.55
N GLY A 279 -7.83 3.30 -13.46
CA GLY A 279 -9.04 3.48 -12.68
C GLY A 279 -9.16 2.52 -11.49
N GLY A 280 -8.17 1.63 -11.30
CA GLY A 280 -8.02 0.82 -10.09
C GLY A 280 -9.07 -0.27 -9.89
N ALA A 281 -9.13 -0.79 -8.67
CA ALA A 281 -10.06 -1.82 -8.26
C ALA A 281 -11.52 -1.36 -8.35
N GLN A 282 -11.82 -0.09 -8.09
CA GLN A 282 -13.16 0.49 -8.20
C GLN A 282 -13.74 0.31 -9.62
N LYS A 283 -12.92 0.54 -10.66
CA LYS A 283 -13.33 0.31 -12.05
C LYS A 283 -13.45 -1.19 -12.37
N ARG A 284 -12.51 -1.99 -11.87
CA ARG A 284 -12.46 -3.43 -12.09
C ARG A 284 -13.68 -4.16 -11.52
N PHE A 285 -14.13 -3.77 -10.34
CA PHE A 285 -15.24 -4.41 -9.62
C PHE A 285 -16.56 -3.63 -9.71
N GLY A 286 -16.59 -2.47 -10.37
CA GLY A 286 -17.82 -1.69 -10.56
C GLY A 286 -18.37 -1.02 -9.31
N VAL A 287 -17.55 -0.83 -8.26
CA VAL A 287 -17.97 -0.19 -7.00
C VAL A 287 -17.17 1.08 -6.80
N THR A 288 -17.85 2.23 -6.85
CA THR A 288 -17.24 3.54 -6.69
C THR A 288 -17.36 4.00 -5.23
N PRO A 289 -16.23 4.29 -4.54
CA PRO A 289 -16.22 4.84 -3.19
C PRO A 289 -16.49 6.36 -3.22
N ASP A 290 -16.60 6.99 -2.05
CA ASP A 290 -16.69 8.44 -1.92
C ASP A 290 -15.34 9.13 -2.10
N MET A 291 -14.27 8.50 -1.59
CA MET A 291 -12.86 8.87 -1.80
C MET A 291 -12.01 7.63 -2.06
N ALA A 292 -10.86 7.82 -2.69
CA ALA A 292 -9.84 6.79 -2.80
C ALA A 292 -8.43 7.36 -2.64
N CYS A 293 -7.51 6.51 -2.16
CA CYS A 293 -6.10 6.83 -2.00
C CYS A 293 -5.28 6.02 -3.01
N PHE A 294 -4.39 6.69 -3.76
CA PHE A 294 -3.48 6.05 -4.70
C PHE A 294 -2.03 6.38 -4.38
N GLY A 295 -1.09 5.55 -4.82
CA GLY A 295 0.35 5.72 -4.61
C GLY A 295 1.14 4.62 -5.28
N LYS A 296 2.28 4.22 -4.68
CA LYS A 296 3.13 3.11 -5.15
C LYS A 296 3.30 3.07 -6.68
N ALA A 297 2.53 2.21 -7.37
CA ALA A 297 2.57 2.02 -8.81
C ALA A 297 2.36 3.31 -9.62
N MET A 298 1.64 4.30 -9.07
CA MET A 298 1.39 5.58 -9.75
C MET A 298 2.66 6.27 -10.23
N GLY A 299 3.72 6.24 -9.43
CA GLY A 299 5.01 6.87 -9.73
C GLY A 299 6.10 5.94 -10.23
N ASN A 300 5.80 4.66 -10.47
CA ASN A 300 6.78 3.64 -10.85
C ASN A 300 8.08 3.69 -10.00
N GLY A 301 7.94 3.78 -8.67
CA GLY A 301 9.05 3.85 -7.71
C GLY A 301 9.38 5.25 -7.21
N PHE A 302 8.91 6.31 -7.86
CA PHE A 302 9.02 7.67 -7.35
C PHE A 302 7.98 7.95 -6.27
N PRO A 303 8.32 8.74 -5.22
CA PRO A 303 7.45 8.98 -4.09
C PRO A 303 6.32 9.97 -4.42
N ILE A 304 5.17 9.42 -4.81
CA ILE A 304 3.94 10.18 -5.03
C ILE A 304 2.74 9.38 -4.54
N ALA A 305 1.78 10.08 -3.96
CA ALA A 305 0.48 9.56 -3.58
C ALA A 305 -0.58 10.64 -3.76
N CYS A 306 -1.85 10.27 -3.78
CA CYS A 306 -2.94 11.24 -3.80
C CYS A 306 -4.19 10.73 -3.10
N VAL A 307 -5.02 11.67 -2.66
CA VAL A 307 -6.42 11.46 -2.34
C VAL A 307 -7.24 12.00 -3.51
N VAL A 308 -8.21 11.21 -3.95
CA VAL A 308 -9.19 11.60 -4.96
C VAL A 308 -10.60 11.38 -4.42
N GLY A 309 -11.58 12.12 -4.89
CA GLY A 309 -12.96 11.95 -4.44
C GLY A 309 -13.91 12.96 -5.06
N LYS A 310 -15.17 12.87 -4.64
CA LYS A 310 -16.25 13.79 -5.06
C LYS A 310 -15.90 15.24 -4.73
N ALA A 311 -16.26 16.18 -5.62
CA ALA A 311 -15.86 17.57 -5.54
C ALA A 311 -16.25 18.23 -4.21
N ASP A 312 -17.50 18.05 -3.77
CA ASP A 312 -18.00 18.63 -2.52
C ASP A 312 -17.24 18.13 -1.29
N LEU A 313 -16.90 16.84 -1.28
CA LEU A 313 -16.14 16.22 -0.20
C LEU A 313 -14.69 16.71 -0.23
N MET A 314 -14.08 16.77 -1.40
CA MET A 314 -12.70 17.24 -1.57
C MET A 314 -12.54 18.74 -1.29
N LYS A 315 -13.62 19.53 -1.30
CA LYS A 315 -13.59 20.93 -0.90
C LYS A 315 -13.13 21.14 0.54
N VAL A 316 -13.36 20.17 1.42
CA VAL A 316 -12.89 20.19 2.83
C VAL A 316 -11.37 20.36 2.94
N PHE A 317 -10.61 19.97 1.90
CA PHE A 317 -9.16 20.19 1.87
C PHE A 317 -8.73 21.66 1.79
N GLU A 318 -9.67 22.59 1.56
CA GLU A 318 -9.42 24.03 1.65
C GLU A 318 -9.32 24.49 3.12
N ASP A 319 -10.02 23.78 4.04
CA ASP A 319 -10.12 24.13 5.46
C ASP A 319 -9.19 23.30 6.35
N ILE A 320 -9.01 21.99 6.03
CA ILE A 320 -8.10 21.13 6.80
C ILE A 320 -6.64 21.31 6.39
N PHE A 321 -5.74 21.31 7.37
CA PHE A 321 -4.31 21.43 7.09
C PHE A 321 -3.76 20.10 6.56
N PHE A 322 -3.76 19.95 5.23
CA PHE A 322 -3.08 18.89 4.50
C PHE A 322 -2.05 19.53 3.57
N SER A 323 -0.89 19.87 4.15
CA SER A 323 0.15 20.65 3.47
C SER A 323 1.51 20.25 4.00
N PHE A 324 2.47 20.08 3.10
CA PHE A 324 3.86 19.74 3.40
C PHE A 324 4.76 20.18 2.24
N THR A 325 6.01 20.48 2.54
CA THR A 325 6.97 21.12 1.63
C THR A 325 7.05 20.45 0.25
N PHE A 326 7.02 19.12 0.18
CA PHE A 326 7.20 18.37 -1.06
C PHE A 326 5.88 17.90 -1.70
N GLY A 327 4.73 18.39 -1.26
CA GLY A 327 3.44 18.01 -1.82
C GLY A 327 3.32 18.25 -3.32
N GLY A 328 3.88 19.38 -3.79
CA GLY A 328 3.95 19.78 -5.20
C GLY A 328 5.30 19.53 -5.87
N GLU A 329 6.13 18.59 -5.37
CA GLU A 329 7.41 18.26 -6.00
C GLU A 329 7.17 17.57 -7.34
N VAL A 330 7.72 18.13 -8.43
CA VAL A 330 7.29 17.81 -9.80
C VAL A 330 8.07 16.70 -10.48
N ALA A 331 9.25 16.29 -10.03
CA ALA A 331 9.96 15.15 -10.61
C ALA A 331 9.17 13.85 -10.44
N SER A 332 8.55 13.65 -9.27
CA SER A 332 7.64 12.52 -9.03
C SER A 332 6.33 12.62 -9.84
N MET A 333 5.86 13.85 -10.12
CA MET A 333 4.71 14.07 -10.99
C MET A 333 5.04 13.76 -12.45
N ALA A 334 6.22 14.14 -12.93
CA ALA A 334 6.73 13.78 -14.26
C ALA A 334 6.83 12.25 -14.40
N ALA A 335 7.30 11.55 -13.35
CA ALA A 335 7.30 10.09 -13.30
C ALA A 335 5.89 9.51 -13.42
N ALA A 336 4.91 10.06 -12.71
CA ALA A 336 3.53 9.60 -12.77
C ALA A 336 2.88 9.88 -14.14
N MET A 337 3.13 11.06 -14.73
CA MET A 337 2.61 11.44 -16.05
C MET A 337 3.12 10.53 -17.17
N ASN A 338 4.37 10.08 -17.10
CA ASN A 338 5.02 9.25 -18.12
C ASN A 338 5.17 7.78 -17.67
N GLY A 339 4.64 7.43 -16.51
CA GLY A 339 4.65 6.12 -15.92
C GLY A 339 3.33 5.36 -16.10
N SER A 340 2.87 4.72 -15.03
CA SER A 340 1.69 3.85 -15.04
C SER A 340 0.38 4.56 -15.42
N THR A 341 0.31 5.88 -15.35
CA THR A 341 -0.87 6.64 -15.81
C THR A 341 -0.91 6.82 -17.34
N SER A 342 0.18 6.51 -18.07
CA SER A 342 0.27 6.65 -19.52
C SER A 342 0.23 5.32 -20.29
N VAL A 343 0.65 4.22 -19.67
CA VAL A 343 0.94 2.93 -20.34
C VAL A 343 -0.28 2.22 -20.93
N TYR A 344 -1.49 2.64 -20.58
CA TYR A 344 -2.73 2.03 -21.07
C TYR A 344 -3.65 3.05 -21.80
N GLY A 345 -3.12 4.21 -22.16
CA GLY A 345 -3.82 5.26 -22.92
C GLY A 345 -3.64 5.13 -24.41
#